data_51c9c53abf105d19e37947b4ac9d34b5
#
_entry.id   51c9c53abf105d19e37947b4ac9d34b5
#
_cell.length_a   1.000
_cell.length_b   1.000
_cell.length_c   1.000
_cell.angle_alpha   90.00
_cell.angle_beta   90.00
_cell.angle_gamma   90.00
#
_symmetry.space_group_name_H-M   'P 1'
#
loop_
_entity.id
_entity.type
_entity.pdbx_description
1 polymer ?
#
loop_
_entity_poly.entity_id
_entity_poly.type
_entity_poly.pdbx_seq_one_letter_code
_entity_poly.pdbx_strand_id
1 'polypeptide(L)'
;MNPVVSNILIIIVILLILFFALKNSIAHFKGQGSCCGGSGGNILIKPKKLKTVSCVKTIRIDGMHCDNCYARVHNILNSIEGVSVKVNGKKGEAIVKLEKDMDDAVLSGAIADLGYTVLSIQNLKE
;
A
#
# COMPACT_ATOMS: atom_id res chain seq x y z
N MET A 1 -28.39 32.63 24.21
CA MET A 1 -28.09 31.95 22.93
C MET A 1 -29.37 31.31 22.40
N ASN A 2 -29.75 31.67 21.20
CA ASN A 2 -30.97 31.10 20.60
C ASN A 2 -30.78 29.60 20.33
N PRO A 3 -31.74 28.74 20.67
CA PRO A 3 -31.62 27.30 20.47
C PRO A 3 -31.35 26.92 19.02
N VAL A 4 -31.78 27.75 18.08
CA VAL A 4 -31.54 27.55 16.65
C VAL A 4 -30.06 27.73 16.30
N VAL A 5 -29.37 28.70 16.88
CA VAL A 5 -27.94 28.96 16.65
C VAL A 5 -27.09 27.81 17.22
N SER A 6 -27.48 27.30 18.40
CA SER A 6 -26.81 26.15 19.01
C SER A 6 -26.93 24.90 18.16
N ASN A 7 -28.11 24.62 17.60
CA ASN A 7 -28.32 23.47 16.73
C ASN A 7 -27.54 23.57 15.40
N ILE A 8 -27.49 24.78 14.81
CA ILE A 8 -26.71 25.02 13.58
C ILE A 8 -25.21 24.80 13.84
N LEU A 9 -24.71 25.23 14.98
CA LEU A 9 -23.31 25.10 15.36
C LEU A 9 -22.92 23.63 15.52
N ILE A 10 -23.78 22.84 16.16
CA ILE A 10 -23.58 21.38 16.31
C ILE A 10 -23.57 20.68 14.95
N ILE A 11 -24.49 21.03 14.06
CA ILE A 11 -24.56 20.45 12.71
C ILE A 11 -23.28 20.77 11.92
N ILE A 12 -22.78 21.98 11.99
CA ILE A 12 -21.52 22.38 11.32
C ILE A 12 -20.34 21.58 11.86
N VAL A 13 -20.24 21.39 13.17
CA VAL A 13 -19.17 20.60 13.79
C VAL A 13 -19.23 19.15 13.34
N ILE A 14 -20.43 18.54 13.30
CA ILE A 14 -20.62 17.17 12.83
C ILE A 14 -20.23 17.04 11.36
N LEU A 15 -20.64 17.99 10.51
CA LEU A 15 -20.28 17.99 9.09
C LEU A 15 -18.76 18.13 8.88
N LEU A 16 -18.09 18.95 9.69
CA LEU A 16 -16.63 19.09 9.65
C LEU A 16 -15.93 17.78 10.06
N ILE A 17 -16.42 17.13 11.10
CA ILE A 17 -15.85 15.84 11.55
C ILE A 17 -16.07 14.77 10.48
N LEU A 18 -17.27 14.68 9.90
CA LEU A 18 -17.57 13.76 8.81
C LEU A 18 -16.71 14.04 7.56
N PHE A 19 -16.55 15.31 7.21
CA PHE A 19 -15.71 15.71 6.08
C PHE A 19 -14.24 15.34 6.30
N PHE A 20 -13.74 15.53 7.51
CA PHE A 20 -12.37 15.16 7.86
C PHE A 20 -12.18 13.65 7.93
N ALA A 21 -13.16 12.92 8.47
CA ALA A 21 -13.17 11.46 8.49
C ALA A 21 -13.23 10.86 7.09
N LEU A 22 -14.07 11.42 6.21
CA LEU A 22 -14.15 11.01 4.80
C LEU A 22 -12.85 11.29 4.04
N LYS A 23 -12.24 12.46 4.23
CA LYS A 23 -10.94 12.77 3.63
C LYS A 23 -9.86 11.80 4.06
N ASN A 24 -9.83 11.48 5.34
CA ASN A 24 -8.84 10.54 5.87
C ASN A 24 -9.13 9.09 5.42
N SER A 25 -10.40 8.73 5.32
CA SER A 25 -10.83 7.41 4.83
C SER A 25 -10.58 7.25 3.32
N ILE A 26 -10.77 8.30 2.53
CA ILE A 26 -10.53 8.27 1.08
C ILE A 26 -9.03 8.20 0.78
N ALA A 27 -8.16 8.77 1.63
CA ALA A 27 -6.71 8.61 1.50
C ALA A 27 -6.28 7.13 1.69
N HIS A 28 -6.99 6.39 2.56
CA HIS A 28 -6.82 4.95 2.69
C HIS A 28 -7.52 4.15 1.58
N PHE A 29 -8.59 4.67 1.00
CA PHE A 29 -9.38 3.94 -0.01
C PHE A 29 -8.85 4.09 -1.43
N LYS A 30 -8.09 5.14 -1.75
CA LYS A 30 -7.44 5.32 -3.05
C LYS A 30 -6.24 4.41 -3.30
N GLY A 31 -5.75 3.73 -2.25
CA GLY A 31 -4.68 2.73 -2.38
C GLY A 31 -5.15 1.28 -2.36
N GLN A 32 -6.42 1.02 -2.06
CA GLN A 32 -6.94 -0.34 -1.97
C GLN A 32 -8.19 -0.50 -2.82
N GLY A 33 -7.97 -0.39 -4.12
CA GLY A 33 -8.92 -0.89 -5.07
C GLY A 33 -8.96 -2.41 -5.01
N SER A 34 -10.02 -2.91 -4.41
CA SER A 34 -10.56 -4.22 -4.68
C SER A 34 -9.82 -5.40 -4.15
N CYS A 35 -10.37 -5.93 -3.15
CA CYS A 35 -10.44 -7.33 -3.20
C CYS A 35 -11.66 -7.83 -2.61
N CYS A 36 -12.49 -8.31 -3.41
CA CYS A 36 -13.38 -9.40 -3.12
C CYS A 36 -13.65 -10.07 -4.44
N GLY A 37 -12.98 -11.08 -4.69
CA GLY A 37 -13.19 -11.98 -5.77
C GLY A 37 -12.42 -13.22 -5.44
N GLY A 38 -13.00 -14.09 -4.62
CA GLY A 38 -12.55 -15.44 -4.55
C GLY A 38 -12.60 -16.00 -5.96
N SER A 39 -11.54 -16.54 -6.37
CA SER A 39 -11.41 -17.61 -7.36
C SER A 39 -9.98 -17.64 -7.86
N GLY A 40 -9.25 -18.61 -7.41
CA GLY A 40 -8.11 -19.24 -7.97
C GLY A 40 -7.61 -18.76 -9.33
N GLY A 41 -6.80 -17.77 -9.34
CA GLY A 41 -6.01 -17.39 -10.48
C GLY A 41 -4.95 -16.45 -9.98
N ASN A 42 -3.70 -16.88 -10.01
CA ASN A 42 -2.55 -16.04 -9.76
C ASN A 42 -2.42 -14.98 -10.85
N ILE A 43 -3.34 -14.02 -10.86
CA ILE A 43 -3.22 -12.88 -11.77
C ILE A 43 -2.17 -11.96 -11.18
N LEU A 44 -0.96 -12.10 -11.66
CA LEU A 44 0.09 -11.13 -11.39
C LEU A 44 -0.25 -9.82 -12.11
N ILE A 45 -0.45 -8.78 -11.34
CA ILE A 45 -0.56 -7.43 -11.88
C ILE A 45 0.78 -7.12 -12.56
N LYS A 46 0.74 -6.75 -13.84
CA LYS A 46 1.97 -6.36 -14.53
C LYS A 46 2.60 -5.17 -13.81
N PRO A 47 3.91 -5.23 -13.51
CA PRO A 47 4.60 -4.11 -12.89
C PRO A 47 4.43 -2.86 -13.76
N LYS A 48 4.10 -1.76 -13.12
CA LYS A 48 3.92 -0.48 -13.81
C LYS A 48 5.26 -0.03 -14.41
N LYS A 49 5.21 0.46 -15.63
CA LYS A 49 6.36 1.15 -16.22
C LYS A 49 6.48 2.52 -15.55
N LEU A 50 7.46 2.69 -14.71
CA LEU A 50 7.77 3.97 -14.11
C LEU A 50 8.43 4.88 -15.13
N LYS A 51 8.06 6.16 -15.13
CA LYS A 51 8.67 7.17 -16.03
C LYS A 51 10.11 7.46 -15.60
N THR A 52 10.36 7.49 -14.31
CA THR A 52 11.66 7.75 -13.72
C THR A 52 11.82 6.83 -12.51
N VAL A 53 13.00 6.27 -12.32
CA VAL A 53 13.34 5.48 -11.13
C VAL A 53 14.33 6.29 -10.31
N SER A 54 13.89 6.77 -9.15
CA SER A 54 14.72 7.55 -8.23
C SER A 54 15.43 6.68 -7.21
N CYS A 55 14.79 5.59 -6.82
CA CYS A 55 15.32 4.72 -5.78
C CYS A 55 15.01 3.25 -6.09
N VAL A 56 15.94 2.37 -5.76
CA VAL A 56 15.73 0.93 -5.82
C VAL A 56 16.00 0.36 -4.42
N LYS A 57 15.02 -0.34 -3.88
CA LYS A 57 15.14 -0.99 -2.57
C LYS A 57 14.96 -2.49 -2.72
N THR A 58 15.73 -3.27 -1.98
CA THR A 58 15.54 -4.72 -1.88
C THR A 58 14.98 -5.04 -0.50
N ILE A 59 13.83 -5.67 -0.47
CA ILE A 59 13.14 -6.07 0.75
C ILE A 59 13.24 -7.59 0.87
N ARG A 60 13.80 -8.06 1.99
CA ARG A 60 13.75 -9.48 2.35
C ARG A 60 12.52 -9.74 3.19
N ILE A 61 11.73 -10.71 2.77
CA ILE A 61 10.45 -11.03 3.38
C ILE A 61 10.46 -12.50 3.80
N ASP A 62 10.10 -12.74 5.06
CA ASP A 62 9.91 -14.08 5.60
C ASP A 62 8.44 -14.50 5.55
N GLY A 63 8.20 -15.80 5.43
CA GLY A 63 6.85 -16.37 5.40
C GLY A 63 6.27 -16.58 4.00
N MET A 64 6.99 -16.23 2.95
CA MET A 64 6.57 -16.51 1.57
C MET A 64 6.97 -17.93 1.14
N HIS A 65 6.08 -18.89 1.34
CA HIS A 65 6.36 -20.30 1.04
C HIS A 65 5.59 -20.85 -0.17
N CYS A 66 4.73 -20.05 -0.78
CA CYS A 66 3.89 -20.49 -1.89
C CYS A 66 3.80 -19.44 -2.99
N ASP A 67 3.47 -19.88 -4.21
CA ASP A 67 3.32 -18.99 -5.36
C ASP A 67 2.22 -17.94 -5.15
N ASN A 68 1.15 -18.30 -4.44
CA ASN A 68 0.10 -17.36 -4.04
C ASN A 68 0.61 -16.28 -3.09
N CYS A 69 1.54 -16.62 -2.20
CA CYS A 69 2.15 -15.69 -1.27
C CYS A 69 2.95 -14.63 -2.03
N TYR A 70 3.74 -15.05 -3.01
CA TYR A 70 4.51 -14.15 -3.87
C TYR A 70 3.60 -13.23 -4.68
N ALA A 71 2.52 -13.79 -5.24
CA ALA A 71 1.55 -13.04 -6.02
C ALA A 71 0.85 -11.96 -5.18
N ARG A 72 0.51 -12.25 -3.93
CA ARG A 72 -0.10 -11.27 -3.01
C ARG A 72 0.84 -10.11 -2.71
N VAL A 73 2.07 -10.39 -2.34
CA VAL A 73 3.08 -9.36 -2.07
C VAL A 73 3.36 -8.53 -3.33
N HIS A 74 3.52 -9.20 -4.47
CA HIS A 74 3.72 -8.54 -5.75
C HIS A 74 2.57 -7.60 -6.09
N ASN A 75 1.33 -8.04 -5.93
CA ASN A 75 0.15 -7.28 -6.28
C ASN A 75 -0.07 -6.10 -5.33
N ILE A 76 0.08 -6.29 -4.01
CA ILE A 76 -0.13 -5.20 -3.04
C ILE A 76 0.90 -4.09 -3.23
N LEU A 77 2.16 -4.43 -3.44
CA LEU A 77 3.20 -3.44 -3.63
C LEU A 77 3.06 -2.72 -4.99
N ASN A 78 2.67 -3.43 -6.06
CA ASN A 78 2.41 -2.79 -7.35
C ASN A 78 1.09 -1.98 -7.38
N SER A 79 0.21 -2.13 -6.40
CA SER A 79 -0.97 -1.28 -6.26
C SER A 79 -0.63 0.12 -5.74
N ILE A 80 0.50 0.28 -5.07
CA ILE A 80 0.96 1.56 -4.56
C ILE A 80 1.38 2.44 -5.74
N GLU A 81 0.96 3.70 -5.73
CA GLU A 81 1.31 4.65 -6.79
C GLU A 81 2.81 4.98 -6.78
N GLY A 82 3.43 4.99 -7.95
CA GLY A 82 4.85 5.25 -8.09
C GLY A 82 5.77 4.10 -7.66
N VAL A 83 5.21 2.91 -7.46
CA VAL A 83 5.94 1.70 -7.06
C VAL A 83 5.84 0.63 -8.15
N SER A 84 6.97 0.04 -8.48
CA SER A 84 7.06 -1.12 -9.37
C SER A 84 7.89 -2.19 -8.70
N VAL A 85 7.33 -3.38 -8.53
CA VAL A 85 7.96 -4.45 -7.76
C VAL A 85 8.12 -5.71 -8.60
N LYS A 86 9.25 -6.36 -8.42
CA LYS A 86 9.52 -7.69 -8.91
C LYS A 86 9.88 -8.60 -7.74
N VAL A 87 9.06 -9.57 -7.46
CA VAL A 87 9.28 -10.52 -6.37
C VAL A 87 10.06 -11.73 -6.88
N ASN A 88 11.12 -12.09 -6.17
CA ASN A 88 11.87 -13.31 -6.38
C ASN A 88 11.52 -14.32 -5.27
N GLY A 89 10.61 -15.21 -5.56
CA GLY A 89 10.12 -16.18 -4.60
C GLY A 89 11.17 -17.16 -4.10
N LYS A 90 12.12 -17.56 -4.95
CA LYS A 90 13.18 -18.50 -4.57
C LYS A 90 14.12 -17.93 -3.52
N LYS A 91 14.32 -16.60 -3.52
CA LYS A 91 15.20 -15.92 -2.57
C LYS A 91 14.45 -15.25 -1.42
N GLY A 92 13.12 -15.19 -1.48
CA GLY A 92 12.33 -14.44 -0.50
C GLY A 92 12.59 -12.94 -0.54
N GLU A 93 12.93 -12.39 -1.71
CA GLU A 93 13.31 -11.00 -1.93
C GLU A 93 12.34 -10.31 -2.89
N ALA A 94 12.04 -9.05 -2.60
CA ALA A 94 11.29 -8.18 -3.48
C ALA A 94 12.18 -6.98 -3.88
N ILE A 95 12.35 -6.80 -5.18
CA ILE A 95 13.07 -5.64 -5.72
C ILE A 95 12.02 -4.57 -6.03
N VAL A 96 12.08 -3.47 -5.30
CA VAL A 96 11.15 -2.36 -5.36
C VAL A 96 11.81 -1.17 -6.05
N LYS A 97 11.22 -0.73 -7.15
CA LYS A 97 11.61 0.49 -7.86
C LYS A 97 10.63 1.59 -7.51
N LEU A 98 11.13 2.74 -7.12
CA LEU A 98 10.35 3.89 -6.67
C LEU A 98 10.57 5.09 -7.59
N GLU A 99 9.49 5.78 -7.99
CA GLU A 99 9.60 7.06 -8.71
C GLU A 99 10.05 8.20 -7.79
N LYS A 100 9.64 8.13 -6.51
CA LYS A 100 10.04 9.06 -5.46
C LYS A 100 10.48 8.25 -4.25
N ASP A 101 11.39 8.78 -3.48
CA ASP A 101 11.76 8.16 -2.22
C ASP A 101 10.53 8.06 -1.31
N MET A 102 10.30 6.86 -0.82
CA MET A 102 9.16 6.53 0.03
C MET A 102 9.69 5.93 1.33
N ASP A 103 9.02 6.25 2.42
CA ASP A 103 9.36 5.75 3.74
C ASP A 103 9.25 4.21 3.77
N ASP A 104 10.27 3.58 4.33
CA ASP A 104 10.32 2.13 4.49
C ASP A 104 9.17 1.60 5.34
N ALA A 105 8.64 2.42 6.26
CA ALA A 105 7.47 2.09 7.07
C ALA A 105 6.22 1.84 6.23
N VAL A 106 6.03 2.54 5.12
CA VAL A 106 4.88 2.35 4.21
C VAL A 106 4.96 1.00 3.52
N LEU A 107 6.15 0.65 3.02
CA LEU A 107 6.38 -0.62 2.34
C LEU A 107 6.29 -1.81 3.30
N SER A 108 6.90 -1.69 4.47
CA SER A 108 6.86 -2.74 5.50
C SER A 108 5.46 -2.91 6.08
N GLY A 109 4.72 -1.83 6.27
CA GLY A 109 3.32 -1.86 6.70
C GLY A 109 2.42 -2.61 5.73
N ALA A 110 2.53 -2.35 4.43
CA ALA A 110 1.77 -3.04 3.40
C ALA A 110 2.04 -4.55 3.37
N ILE A 111 3.29 -4.96 3.64
CA ILE A 111 3.68 -6.37 3.72
C ILE A 111 3.19 -7.01 5.02
N ALA A 112 3.29 -6.29 6.14
CA ALA A 112 2.82 -6.76 7.44
C ALA A 112 1.30 -6.97 7.48
N ASP A 113 0.54 -6.13 6.78
CA ASP A 113 -0.92 -6.26 6.65
C ASP A 113 -1.34 -7.56 5.96
N LEU A 114 -0.47 -8.13 5.15
CA LEU A 114 -0.66 -9.46 4.55
C LEU A 114 -0.30 -10.63 5.48
N GLY A 115 0.27 -10.34 6.65
CA GLY A 115 0.71 -11.34 7.62
C GLY A 115 2.14 -11.84 7.40
N TYR A 116 2.94 -11.15 6.58
CA TYR A 116 4.35 -11.50 6.35
C TYR A 116 5.27 -10.61 7.19
N THR A 117 6.49 -11.09 7.43
CA THR A 117 7.50 -10.37 8.21
C THR A 117 8.59 -9.83 7.28
N VAL A 118 8.90 -8.55 7.41
CA VAL A 118 10.04 -7.92 6.73
C VAL A 118 11.28 -8.14 7.56
N LEU A 119 12.27 -8.82 6.99
CA LEU A 119 13.55 -9.11 7.66
C LEU A 119 14.52 -7.95 7.52
N SER A 120 14.62 -7.38 6.32
CA SER A 120 15.51 -6.27 6.06
C SER A 120 15.08 -5.49 4.82
N ILE A 121 15.38 -4.20 4.81
CA ILE A 121 15.21 -3.31 3.66
C ILE A 121 16.59 -2.73 3.35
N GLN A 122 17.06 -2.95 2.14
CA GLN A 122 18.34 -2.44 1.66
C GLN A 122 18.12 -1.47 0.53
N ASN A 123 18.70 -0.29 0.63
CA ASN A 123 18.70 0.68 -0.45
C ASN A 123 19.86 0.33 -1.41
N LEU A 124 19.51 -0.04 -2.62
CA LEU A 124 20.48 -0.14 -3.71
C LEU A 124 20.61 1.27 -4.31
N LYS A 125 21.59 2.03 -3.84
CA LYS A 125 22.03 3.22 -4.57
C LYS A 125 22.83 2.74 -5.78
N GLU A 126 22.31 2.96 -6.97
CA GLU A 126 23.17 3.08 -8.13
C GLU A 126 23.93 4.39 -8.09
#